data_658c4ddcd088206f5dfbc9ee9af5f7ef
#
_entry.id   658c4ddcd088206f5dfbc9ee9af5f7ef
#
_cell.length_a   1.000
_cell.length_b   1.000
_cell.length_c   1.000
_cell.angle_alpha   90.00
_cell.angle_beta   90.00
_cell.angle_gamma   90.00
#
_symmetry.space_group_name_H-M   'P 1'
#
loop_
_entity.id
_entity.type
_entity.pdbx_description
1 polymer ?
#
loop_
_entity_poly.entity_id
_entity_poly.type
_entity_poly.pdbx_seq_one_letter_code
_entity_poly.pdbx_strand_id
1 'polypeptide(L)'
;MAGKDRILVLGPTGAIGRHIVWASVKAGNPTYVLVRDTPANVNKPRLVTAANPETRDELLQNFQNSGVFLIQGDMNDHQSLVNAIKQVDVVICSFGRLLIEDQVKIIAAIKEAGNVKRFFPSEFGLDVDRHDAVEPVREVFEEKAKIRRVIEAEGVPYTYLCCHAFTGYFLRNLAQIDITVPPRDKIFIQGDGNVKGAYVTEADVGTFTIEAANDPNALNKAVHIRLPANYLTLNEIVSMWEKKIGKTLEKIYVPEEEVLKQIKESSFPNNYLLALYHSQQIRKDAVYEIDPARDVEASEAYPYVKYSTVDEYLNQFV
;
A
#
# COMPACT_ATOMS: atom_id res chain seq x y z
N MET A 1 16.33 -3.61 -28.91
CA MET A 1 16.02 -3.31 -27.51
C MET A 1 15.15 -4.45 -27.01
N ALA A 2 15.44 -5.06 -25.86
CA ALA A 2 14.53 -6.02 -25.24
C ALA A 2 13.21 -5.30 -24.95
N GLY A 3 12.08 -5.96 -25.24
CA GLY A 3 10.76 -5.41 -24.91
C GLY A 3 10.61 -5.24 -23.39
N LYS A 4 9.71 -4.33 -22.98
CA LYS A 4 9.37 -4.16 -21.55
C LYS A 4 8.70 -5.43 -21.01
N ASP A 5 8.93 -5.73 -19.74
CA ASP A 5 8.32 -6.89 -19.07
C ASP A 5 6.79 -6.76 -19.05
N ARG A 6 6.11 -7.89 -19.28
CA ARG A 6 4.66 -8.03 -19.20
C ARG A 6 4.26 -8.16 -17.74
N ILE A 7 3.33 -7.32 -17.29
CA ILE A 7 2.95 -7.21 -15.88
C ILE A 7 1.52 -7.72 -15.68
N LEU A 8 1.32 -8.66 -14.77
CA LEU A 8 0.01 -9.10 -14.31
C LEU A 8 -0.29 -8.47 -12.94
N VAL A 9 -1.41 -7.75 -12.84
CA VAL A 9 -1.90 -7.20 -11.57
C VAL A 9 -3.10 -8.03 -11.08
N LEU A 10 -2.95 -8.60 -9.89
CA LEU A 10 -4.00 -9.28 -9.14
C LEU A 10 -4.60 -8.31 -8.14
N GLY A 11 -5.94 -8.18 -8.14
CA GLY A 11 -6.65 -7.14 -7.38
C GLY A 11 -6.67 -5.76 -8.07
N PRO A 12 -6.82 -5.68 -9.41
CA PRO A 12 -6.64 -4.45 -10.20
C PRO A 12 -7.65 -3.35 -9.88
N THR A 13 -8.81 -3.70 -9.33
CA THR A 13 -9.88 -2.74 -9.00
C THR A 13 -9.83 -2.26 -7.54
N GLY A 14 -8.84 -2.72 -6.78
CA GLY A 14 -8.58 -2.29 -5.39
C GLY A 14 -8.06 -0.86 -5.28
N ALA A 15 -7.95 -0.36 -4.05
CA ALA A 15 -7.46 0.99 -3.77
C ALA A 15 -6.05 1.24 -4.33
N ILE A 16 -5.16 0.25 -4.24
CA ILE A 16 -3.78 0.34 -4.76
C ILE A 16 -3.67 -0.25 -6.16
N GLY A 17 -4.31 -1.39 -6.41
CA GLY A 17 -4.20 -2.10 -7.68
C GLY A 17 -4.52 -1.25 -8.91
N ARG A 18 -5.54 -0.39 -8.83
CA ARG A 18 -5.90 0.53 -9.92
C ARG A 18 -4.76 1.48 -10.27
N HIS A 19 -4.06 2.01 -9.27
CA HIS A 19 -2.94 2.93 -9.49
C HIS A 19 -1.73 2.20 -10.07
N ILE A 20 -1.49 0.95 -9.67
CA ILE A 20 -0.45 0.09 -10.27
C ILE A 20 -0.75 -0.16 -11.74
N VAL A 21 -2.00 -0.49 -12.09
CA VAL A 21 -2.41 -0.69 -13.50
C VAL A 21 -2.17 0.57 -14.32
N TRP A 22 -2.63 1.74 -13.85
CA TRP A 22 -2.43 3.01 -14.56
C TRP A 22 -0.95 3.39 -14.68
N ALA A 23 -0.15 3.17 -13.63
CA ALA A 23 1.29 3.41 -13.67
C ALA A 23 1.98 2.49 -14.69
N SER A 24 1.60 1.22 -14.75
CA SER A 24 2.12 0.25 -15.70
C SER A 24 1.82 0.65 -17.16
N VAL A 25 0.59 1.04 -17.44
CA VAL A 25 0.17 1.56 -18.75
C VAL A 25 0.97 2.82 -19.11
N LYS A 26 1.04 3.79 -18.20
CA LYS A 26 1.80 5.03 -18.40
C LYS A 26 3.28 4.79 -18.66
N ALA A 27 3.86 3.82 -18.01
CA ALA A 27 5.24 3.40 -18.23
C ALA A 27 5.42 2.64 -19.56
N GLY A 28 4.32 2.25 -20.24
CA GLY A 28 4.34 1.52 -21.52
C GLY A 28 4.67 0.03 -21.36
N ASN A 29 4.43 -0.57 -20.19
CA ASN A 29 4.50 -2.01 -20.01
C ASN A 29 3.24 -2.67 -20.59
N PRO A 30 3.35 -3.83 -21.28
CA PRO A 30 2.17 -4.65 -21.58
C PRO A 30 1.53 -5.09 -20.25
N THR A 31 0.30 -4.64 -20.01
CA THR A 31 -0.36 -4.75 -18.71
C THR A 31 -1.54 -5.69 -18.79
N TYR A 32 -1.57 -6.65 -17.89
CA TYR A 32 -2.59 -7.69 -17.78
C TYR A 32 -3.26 -7.61 -16.41
N VAL A 33 -4.54 -7.90 -16.34
CA VAL A 33 -5.29 -7.97 -15.08
C VAL A 33 -6.13 -9.23 -15.02
N LEU A 34 -6.15 -9.91 -13.87
CA LEU A 34 -7.02 -11.05 -13.65
C LEU A 34 -8.38 -10.57 -13.13
N VAL A 35 -9.45 -10.93 -13.83
CA VAL A 35 -10.83 -10.55 -13.51
C VAL A 35 -11.73 -11.77 -13.48
N ARG A 36 -12.68 -11.78 -12.55
CA ARG A 36 -13.71 -12.83 -12.43
C ARG A 36 -14.93 -12.45 -13.24
N ASP A 37 -15.58 -13.44 -13.87
CA ASP A 37 -16.83 -13.24 -14.61
C ASP A 37 -18.02 -12.88 -13.72
N THR A 38 -17.99 -13.35 -12.48
CA THR A 38 -19.09 -13.08 -11.55
C THR A 38 -19.05 -11.65 -11.02
N PRO A 39 -20.20 -10.95 -10.93
CA PRO A 39 -20.27 -9.69 -10.23
C PRO A 39 -19.69 -9.86 -8.83
N ALA A 40 -18.74 -9.04 -8.45
CA ALA A 40 -18.13 -9.10 -7.12
C ALA A 40 -19.25 -9.02 -6.09
N ASN A 41 -19.23 -9.90 -5.09
CA ASN A 41 -20.15 -9.84 -3.94
C ASN A 41 -20.12 -8.42 -3.36
N VAL A 42 -21.16 -7.66 -3.64
CA VAL A 42 -21.33 -6.23 -3.33
C VAL A 42 -21.35 -5.96 -1.82
N ASN A 43 -21.46 -7.01 -1.00
CA ASN A 43 -21.72 -6.93 0.45
C ASN A 43 -20.47 -7.11 1.35
N LYS A 44 -19.24 -7.11 0.82
CA LYS A 44 -18.06 -7.04 1.71
C LYS A 44 -17.79 -5.57 2.03
N PRO A 45 -17.76 -5.17 3.31
CA PRO A 45 -17.41 -3.81 3.69
C PRO A 45 -16.01 -3.50 3.17
N ARG A 46 -15.94 -2.65 2.16
CA ARG A 46 -14.68 -2.07 1.70
C ARG A 46 -14.30 -0.97 2.69
N LEU A 47 -13.07 -0.99 3.17
CA LEU A 47 -12.46 0.22 3.69
C LEU A 47 -12.34 1.19 2.48
N VAL A 48 -13.33 2.06 2.34
CA VAL A 48 -13.38 3.04 1.27
C VAL A 48 -12.51 4.21 1.68
N THR A 49 -11.30 4.25 1.17
CA THR A 49 -10.32 5.36 1.39
C THR A 49 -10.49 6.41 0.34
N ALA A 50 -11.25 6.66 -0.46
CA ALA A 50 -11.57 7.81 -1.30
C ALA A 50 -12.90 7.59 -2.01
N ALA A 51 -13.69 8.61 -2.06
CA ALA A 51 -14.83 8.70 -2.94
C ALA A 51 -14.32 8.59 -4.40
N ASN A 52 -14.31 7.37 -4.94
CA ASN A 52 -14.12 7.19 -6.37
C ASN A 52 -15.50 6.99 -6.97
N PRO A 53 -15.99 7.91 -7.82
CA PRO A 53 -17.29 7.82 -8.46
C PRO A 53 -17.37 6.70 -9.50
N GLU A 54 -16.25 6.09 -9.87
CA GLU A 54 -16.16 5.09 -10.92
C GLU A 54 -16.55 3.70 -10.40
N THR A 55 -17.50 3.06 -11.05
CA THR A 55 -17.87 1.68 -10.77
C THR A 55 -16.75 0.72 -11.21
N ARG A 56 -16.80 -0.53 -10.70
CA ARG A 56 -15.85 -1.57 -11.13
C ARG A 56 -15.88 -1.79 -12.64
N ASP A 57 -17.06 -1.80 -13.24
CA ASP A 57 -17.24 -2.11 -14.66
C ASP A 57 -16.74 -0.95 -15.53
N GLU A 58 -17.00 0.30 -15.14
CA GLU A 58 -16.43 1.49 -15.80
C GLU A 58 -14.90 1.48 -15.73
N LEU A 59 -14.32 1.16 -14.58
CA LEU A 59 -12.88 1.06 -14.42
C LEU A 59 -12.28 -0.02 -15.33
N LEU A 60 -12.88 -1.20 -15.41
CA LEU A 60 -12.42 -2.28 -16.29
C LEU A 60 -12.55 -1.90 -17.77
N GLN A 61 -13.61 -1.22 -18.15
CA GLN A 61 -13.77 -0.69 -19.51
C GLN A 61 -12.69 0.35 -19.84
N ASN A 62 -12.38 1.25 -18.90
CA ASN A 62 -11.32 2.24 -19.06
C ASN A 62 -9.94 1.59 -19.19
N PHE A 63 -9.69 0.52 -18.44
CA PHE A 63 -8.48 -0.30 -18.60
C PHE A 63 -8.37 -0.88 -20.00
N GLN A 64 -9.44 -1.52 -20.53
CA GLN A 64 -9.46 -2.07 -21.88
C GLN A 64 -9.23 -0.99 -22.94
N ASN A 65 -9.90 0.16 -22.83
CA ASN A 65 -9.74 1.29 -23.74
C ASN A 65 -8.30 1.84 -23.75
N SER A 66 -7.55 1.62 -22.66
CA SER A 66 -6.16 2.04 -22.51
C SER A 66 -5.15 0.94 -22.87
N GLY A 67 -5.61 -0.17 -23.46
CA GLY A 67 -4.76 -1.26 -23.92
C GLY A 67 -4.38 -2.28 -22.86
N VAL A 68 -5.08 -2.33 -21.73
CA VAL A 68 -4.91 -3.37 -20.71
C VAL A 68 -5.61 -4.66 -21.14
N PHE A 69 -4.91 -5.79 -21.02
CA PHE A 69 -5.45 -7.11 -21.34
C PHE A 69 -6.20 -7.69 -20.13
N LEU A 70 -7.50 -7.89 -20.26
CA LEU A 70 -8.30 -8.55 -19.22
C LEU A 70 -8.22 -10.07 -19.43
N ILE A 71 -7.64 -10.79 -18.45
CA ILE A 71 -7.64 -12.25 -18.42
C ILE A 71 -8.77 -12.68 -17.48
N GLN A 72 -9.70 -13.46 -18.01
CA GLN A 72 -10.74 -14.09 -17.20
C GLN A 72 -10.15 -15.24 -16.40
N GLY A 73 -10.43 -15.25 -15.09
CA GLY A 73 -9.95 -16.29 -14.21
C GLY A 73 -10.28 -16.04 -12.74
N ASP A 74 -10.14 -17.09 -11.95
CA ASP A 74 -10.34 -17.02 -10.50
C ASP A 74 -9.07 -17.46 -9.77
N MET A 75 -8.71 -16.75 -8.73
CA MET A 75 -7.60 -17.08 -7.83
C MET A 75 -7.76 -18.45 -7.16
N ASN A 76 -9.01 -18.92 -7.00
CA ASN A 76 -9.31 -20.24 -6.43
C ASN A 76 -9.31 -21.37 -7.48
N ASP A 77 -9.18 -21.06 -8.77
CA ASP A 77 -8.94 -22.00 -9.84
C ASP A 77 -7.45 -21.99 -10.18
N HIS A 78 -6.74 -23.01 -9.69
CA HIS A 78 -5.29 -23.11 -9.86
C HIS A 78 -4.86 -23.10 -11.33
N GLN A 79 -5.54 -23.85 -12.20
CA GLN A 79 -5.18 -23.92 -13.61
C GLN A 79 -5.43 -22.58 -14.33
N SER A 80 -6.51 -21.90 -14.00
CA SER A 80 -6.80 -20.55 -14.50
C SER A 80 -5.68 -19.57 -14.11
N LEU A 81 -5.24 -19.64 -12.85
CA LEU A 81 -4.16 -18.80 -12.33
C LEU A 81 -2.81 -19.10 -13.03
N VAL A 82 -2.44 -20.36 -13.18
CA VAL A 82 -1.23 -20.80 -13.91
C VAL A 82 -1.26 -20.32 -15.37
N ASN A 83 -2.41 -20.46 -16.05
CA ASN A 83 -2.55 -20.02 -17.44
C ASN A 83 -2.41 -18.51 -17.60
N ALA A 84 -2.90 -17.72 -16.64
CA ALA A 84 -2.70 -16.27 -16.61
C ALA A 84 -1.23 -15.92 -16.40
N ILE A 85 -0.57 -16.56 -15.43
CA ILE A 85 0.82 -16.30 -15.05
C ILE A 85 1.80 -16.67 -16.17
N LYS A 86 1.55 -17.74 -16.94
CA LYS A 86 2.38 -18.13 -18.09
C LYS A 86 2.50 -17.05 -19.18
N GLN A 87 1.60 -16.07 -19.20
CA GLN A 87 1.58 -15.02 -20.23
C GLN A 87 2.45 -13.81 -19.87
N VAL A 88 2.98 -13.73 -18.64
CA VAL A 88 3.60 -12.52 -18.09
C VAL A 88 4.99 -12.79 -17.52
N ASP A 89 5.73 -11.73 -17.25
CA ASP A 89 7.09 -11.79 -16.69
C ASP A 89 7.10 -11.37 -15.22
N VAL A 90 6.18 -10.47 -14.82
CA VAL A 90 6.07 -9.92 -13.46
C VAL A 90 4.64 -10.11 -12.96
N VAL A 91 4.51 -10.55 -11.72
CA VAL A 91 3.20 -10.66 -11.03
C VAL A 91 3.17 -9.72 -9.85
N ILE A 92 2.15 -8.88 -9.76
CA ILE A 92 1.93 -7.93 -8.65
C ILE A 92 0.59 -8.24 -7.99
N CYS A 93 0.63 -8.58 -6.70
CA CYS A 93 -0.55 -8.86 -5.89
C CYS A 93 -0.90 -7.67 -5.01
N SER A 94 -2.12 -7.12 -5.12
CA SER A 94 -2.61 -5.99 -4.33
C SER A 94 -3.92 -6.33 -3.62
N PHE A 95 -3.87 -7.36 -2.78
CA PHE A 95 -5.01 -7.83 -2.01
C PHE A 95 -5.17 -7.09 -0.67
N GLY A 96 -6.41 -6.98 -0.20
CA GLY A 96 -6.68 -6.53 1.16
C GLY A 96 -6.36 -7.61 2.21
N ARG A 97 -6.32 -7.20 3.48
CA ARG A 97 -5.92 -8.04 4.62
C ARG A 97 -6.62 -9.41 4.70
N LEU A 98 -7.86 -9.52 4.25
CA LEU A 98 -8.64 -10.77 4.31
C LEU A 98 -8.20 -11.84 3.30
N LEU A 99 -7.26 -11.52 2.41
CA LEU A 99 -6.79 -12.41 1.35
C LEU A 99 -5.26 -12.58 1.39
N ILE A 100 -4.62 -12.24 2.52
CA ILE A 100 -3.15 -12.33 2.65
C ILE A 100 -2.70 -13.78 2.53
N GLU A 101 -3.34 -14.70 3.25
CA GLU A 101 -3.00 -16.12 3.23
C GLU A 101 -3.25 -16.78 1.87
N ASP A 102 -4.21 -16.28 1.10
CA ASP A 102 -4.50 -16.79 -0.25
C ASP A 102 -3.32 -16.61 -1.23
N GLN A 103 -2.33 -15.80 -0.90
CA GLN A 103 -1.13 -15.62 -1.72
C GLN A 103 -0.30 -16.89 -1.86
N VAL A 104 -0.44 -17.87 -0.98
CA VAL A 104 0.20 -19.20 -1.15
C VAL A 104 -0.24 -19.89 -2.44
N LYS A 105 -1.49 -19.65 -2.89
CA LYS A 105 -2.01 -20.18 -4.16
C LYS A 105 -1.29 -19.53 -5.36
N ILE A 106 -0.99 -18.22 -5.25
CA ILE A 106 -0.26 -17.48 -6.28
C ILE A 106 1.18 -17.99 -6.37
N ILE A 107 1.84 -18.17 -5.21
CA ILE A 107 3.21 -18.69 -5.13
C ILE A 107 3.30 -20.08 -5.78
N ALA A 108 2.35 -20.97 -5.47
CA ALA A 108 2.28 -22.30 -6.10
C ALA A 108 2.11 -22.22 -7.62
N ALA A 109 1.23 -21.34 -8.11
CA ALA A 109 1.01 -21.14 -9.53
C ALA A 109 2.21 -20.51 -10.25
N ILE A 110 2.94 -19.60 -9.60
CA ILE A 110 4.21 -19.03 -10.10
C ILE A 110 5.26 -20.13 -10.25
N LYS A 111 5.39 -21.03 -9.28
CA LYS A 111 6.32 -22.15 -9.34
C LYS A 111 5.99 -23.09 -10.50
N GLU A 112 4.72 -23.43 -10.67
CA GLU A 112 4.29 -24.29 -11.77
C GLU A 112 4.48 -23.62 -13.15
N ALA A 113 4.20 -22.32 -13.25
CA ALA A 113 4.37 -21.57 -14.49
C ALA A 113 5.85 -21.47 -14.91
N GLY A 114 6.77 -21.30 -13.97
CA GLY A 114 8.22 -21.35 -14.15
C GLY A 114 8.85 -20.23 -14.97
N ASN A 115 8.09 -19.19 -15.34
CA ASN A 115 8.53 -18.10 -16.23
C ASN A 115 8.60 -16.73 -15.54
N VAL A 116 8.13 -16.63 -14.29
CA VAL A 116 8.06 -15.35 -13.57
C VAL A 116 9.44 -14.88 -13.14
N LYS A 117 9.83 -13.69 -13.56
CA LYS A 117 11.10 -13.05 -13.21
C LYS A 117 11.03 -12.33 -11.87
N ARG A 118 9.82 -11.92 -11.45
CA ARG A 118 9.62 -11.17 -10.20
C ARG A 118 8.18 -11.22 -9.72
N PHE A 119 8.03 -11.45 -8.42
CA PHE A 119 6.76 -11.37 -7.71
C PHE A 119 6.76 -10.23 -6.69
N PHE A 120 5.71 -9.41 -6.71
CA PHE A 120 5.40 -8.44 -5.68
C PHE A 120 4.24 -8.99 -4.85
N PRO A 121 4.45 -9.48 -3.63
CA PRO A 121 3.36 -9.87 -2.75
C PRO A 121 2.60 -8.64 -2.26
N SER A 122 1.43 -8.85 -1.66
CA SER A 122 0.60 -7.76 -1.13
C SER A 122 1.15 -7.21 0.19
N GLU A 123 2.23 -6.49 0.09
CA GLU A 123 2.91 -5.79 1.18
C GLU A 123 2.22 -4.44 1.45
N PHE A 124 2.52 -3.46 0.66
CA PHE A 124 1.91 -2.12 0.61
C PHE A 124 1.57 -1.54 2.00
N GLY A 125 2.58 -1.40 2.84
CA GLY A 125 2.46 -0.90 4.20
C GLY A 125 3.83 -0.73 4.86
N LEU A 126 3.88 -0.83 6.19
CA LEU A 126 5.12 -0.87 6.97
C LEU A 126 5.91 -2.15 6.67
N ASP A 127 7.21 -2.13 6.98
CA ASP A 127 8.04 -3.34 6.87
C ASP A 127 7.66 -4.34 7.97
N VAL A 128 7.11 -5.46 7.54
CA VAL A 128 6.58 -6.49 8.45
C VAL A 128 7.65 -7.33 9.16
N ASP A 129 8.91 -7.18 8.79
CA ASP A 129 10.04 -7.77 9.51
C ASP A 129 10.67 -6.78 10.53
N ARG A 130 10.14 -5.54 10.63
CA ARG A 130 10.70 -4.45 11.46
C ARG A 130 9.59 -3.68 12.18
N HIS A 131 8.82 -4.36 13.04
CA HIS A 131 7.73 -3.73 13.76
C HIS A 131 7.66 -4.14 15.22
N ASP A 132 7.05 -3.27 16.03
CA ASP A 132 6.62 -3.53 17.42
C ASP A 132 5.11 -3.24 17.55
N ALA A 133 4.34 -3.61 16.52
CA ALA A 133 2.91 -3.38 16.45
C ALA A 133 2.15 -4.18 17.52
N VAL A 134 1.02 -3.63 17.97
CA VAL A 134 0.06 -4.29 18.87
C VAL A 134 -1.11 -4.88 18.10
N GLU A 135 -1.85 -5.79 18.74
CA GLU A 135 -3.09 -6.32 18.15
C GLU A 135 -4.14 -5.22 17.92
N PRO A 136 -4.93 -5.32 16.85
CA PRO A 136 -5.02 -6.42 15.87
C PRO A 136 -4.10 -6.26 14.64
N VAL A 137 -3.22 -5.26 14.62
CA VAL A 137 -2.30 -5.00 13.49
C VAL A 137 -1.15 -6.00 13.46
N ARG A 138 -0.65 -6.41 14.63
CA ARG A 138 0.44 -7.39 14.74
C ARG A 138 0.12 -8.69 14.01
N GLU A 139 -1.07 -9.27 14.23
CA GLU A 139 -1.50 -10.47 13.53
C GLU A 139 -1.37 -10.34 12.00
N VAL A 140 -1.82 -9.22 11.44
CA VAL A 140 -1.74 -8.96 9.98
C VAL A 140 -0.30 -8.87 9.51
N PHE A 141 0.59 -8.27 10.29
CA PHE A 141 2.02 -8.19 9.94
C PHE A 141 2.69 -9.55 10.01
N GLU A 142 2.38 -10.35 11.02
CA GLU A 142 2.87 -11.73 11.15
C GLU A 142 2.38 -12.62 9.99
N GLU A 143 1.14 -12.48 9.54
CA GLU A 143 0.62 -13.17 8.35
C GLU A 143 1.43 -12.79 7.09
N LYS A 144 1.70 -11.52 6.87
CA LYS A 144 2.54 -11.07 5.74
C LYS A 144 3.98 -11.57 5.86
N ALA A 145 4.55 -11.57 7.06
CA ALA A 145 5.88 -12.11 7.30
C ALA A 145 5.95 -13.61 6.98
N LYS A 146 4.90 -14.39 7.29
CA LYS A 146 4.78 -15.79 6.88
C LYS A 146 4.81 -15.94 5.36
N ILE A 147 4.08 -15.07 4.62
CA ILE A 147 4.10 -15.08 3.14
C ILE A 147 5.51 -14.79 2.61
N ARG A 148 6.25 -13.83 3.18
CA ARG A 148 7.67 -13.60 2.84
C ARG A 148 8.49 -14.87 2.99
N ARG A 149 8.36 -15.57 4.11
CA ARG A 149 9.10 -16.84 4.37
C ARG A 149 8.76 -17.94 3.36
N VAL A 150 7.49 -18.03 2.94
CA VAL A 150 7.09 -18.98 1.89
C VAL A 150 7.74 -18.61 0.55
N ILE A 151 7.70 -17.35 0.14
CA ILE A 151 8.32 -16.86 -1.10
C ILE A 151 9.83 -17.19 -1.13
N GLU A 152 10.53 -16.90 -0.03
CA GLU A 152 11.95 -17.13 0.14
C GLU A 152 12.29 -18.64 0.11
N ALA A 153 11.53 -19.46 0.85
CA ALA A 153 11.72 -20.91 0.90
C ALA A 153 11.47 -21.59 -0.45
N GLU A 154 10.49 -21.10 -1.20
CA GLU A 154 10.17 -21.58 -2.55
C GLU A 154 11.14 -21.05 -3.63
N GLY A 155 12.04 -20.13 -3.29
CA GLY A 155 12.99 -19.55 -4.22
C GLY A 155 12.34 -18.73 -5.34
N VAL A 156 11.16 -18.13 -5.06
CA VAL A 156 10.48 -17.26 -6.02
C VAL A 156 11.17 -15.89 -6.01
N PRO A 157 11.60 -15.35 -7.17
CA PRO A 157 12.19 -14.03 -7.24
C PRO A 157 11.17 -12.95 -6.81
N TYR A 158 11.55 -12.04 -5.95
CA TYR A 158 10.60 -11.11 -5.33
C TYR A 158 11.09 -9.66 -5.27
N THR A 159 10.18 -8.75 -4.96
CA THR A 159 10.44 -7.41 -4.40
C THR A 159 9.33 -7.09 -3.40
N TYR A 160 9.72 -6.75 -2.16
CA TYR A 160 8.77 -6.31 -1.13
C TYR A 160 8.64 -4.79 -1.18
N LEU A 161 7.43 -4.27 -1.37
CA LEU A 161 7.21 -2.83 -1.44
C LEU A 161 6.69 -2.28 -0.12
N CYS A 162 7.56 -1.63 0.65
CA CYS A 162 7.26 -0.97 1.92
C CYS A 162 6.93 0.50 1.66
N CYS A 163 5.64 0.82 1.49
CA CYS A 163 5.19 2.17 1.18
C CYS A 163 4.76 2.98 2.42
N HIS A 164 4.89 2.40 3.61
CA HIS A 164 4.54 2.99 4.90
C HIS A 164 3.08 3.43 4.98
N ALA A 165 2.79 4.72 5.05
CA ALA A 165 1.45 5.26 5.27
C ALA A 165 0.88 5.90 4.01
N PHE A 166 -0.29 5.43 3.57
CA PHE A 166 -1.04 6.07 2.50
C PHE A 166 -1.62 7.40 2.96
N THR A 167 -1.39 8.48 2.20
CA THR A 167 -1.95 9.80 2.52
C THR A 167 -3.46 9.78 2.57
N GLY A 168 -4.12 9.11 1.64
CA GLY A 168 -5.58 9.00 1.61
C GLY A 168 -6.18 8.25 2.79
N TYR A 169 -5.39 7.40 3.44
CA TYR A 169 -5.83 6.64 4.60
C TYR A 169 -5.51 7.34 5.93
N PHE A 170 -4.32 7.95 6.05
CA PHE A 170 -3.83 8.53 7.30
C PHE A 170 -4.09 10.04 7.40
N LEU A 171 -4.05 10.78 6.29
CA LEU A 171 -4.07 12.24 6.32
C LEU A 171 -5.39 12.85 5.84
N ARG A 172 -6.30 12.06 5.28
CA ARG A 172 -7.63 12.54 4.91
C ARG A 172 -8.36 13.21 6.08
N ASN A 173 -8.15 12.71 7.28
CA ASN A 173 -8.72 13.19 8.53
C ASN A 173 -7.66 13.51 9.60
N LEU A 174 -6.38 13.59 9.22
CA LEU A 174 -5.23 13.76 10.12
C LEU A 174 -5.20 12.73 11.25
N ALA A 175 -5.36 11.45 10.89
CA ALA A 175 -5.37 10.32 11.81
C ALA A 175 -6.44 10.40 12.92
N GLN A 176 -7.54 11.12 12.69
CA GLN A 176 -8.66 11.13 13.62
C GLN A 176 -9.63 9.97 13.34
N ILE A 177 -10.26 9.46 14.40
CA ILE A 177 -11.32 8.46 14.30
C ILE A 177 -12.67 9.17 14.11
N ASP A 178 -13.58 8.53 13.40
CA ASP A 178 -14.99 8.94 13.22
C ASP A 178 -15.22 10.25 12.46
N ILE A 179 -14.18 10.81 11.83
CA ILE A 179 -14.35 11.95 10.92
C ILE A 179 -13.74 11.63 9.55
N THR A 180 -14.23 12.32 8.53
CA THR A 180 -13.88 12.04 7.12
C THR A 180 -13.07 13.13 6.45
N VAL A 181 -12.85 14.26 7.13
CA VAL A 181 -12.07 15.41 6.67
C VAL A 181 -11.18 15.91 7.80
N PRO A 182 -10.12 16.67 7.51
CA PRO A 182 -9.26 17.23 8.55
C PRO A 182 -10.03 18.13 9.54
N PRO A 183 -9.76 18.03 10.84
CA PRO A 183 -10.45 18.83 11.87
C PRO A 183 -10.10 20.32 11.75
N ARG A 184 -11.02 21.19 12.19
CA ARG A 184 -10.82 22.66 12.14
C ARG A 184 -10.83 23.36 13.52
N ASP A 185 -11.06 22.60 14.59
CA ASP A 185 -11.14 23.17 15.96
C ASP A 185 -10.16 22.51 16.91
N LYS A 186 -10.21 21.18 17.03
CA LYS A 186 -9.34 20.41 17.92
C LYS A 186 -8.84 19.13 17.24
N ILE A 187 -7.68 18.66 17.68
CA ILE A 187 -7.05 17.44 17.17
C ILE A 187 -6.49 16.60 18.32
N PHE A 188 -6.71 15.28 18.25
CA PHE A 188 -6.11 14.30 19.15
C PHE A 188 -4.84 13.74 18.52
N ILE A 189 -3.73 13.79 19.24
CA ILE A 189 -2.42 13.33 18.78
C ILE A 189 -1.97 12.21 19.68
N GLN A 190 -1.77 11.01 19.12
CA GLN A 190 -1.26 9.87 19.86
C GLN A 190 0.21 10.11 20.25
N GLY A 191 0.57 9.89 21.51
CA GLY A 191 1.90 10.19 22.02
C GLY A 191 2.21 11.68 22.03
N ASP A 192 3.45 12.04 21.72
CA ASP A 192 3.94 13.44 21.69
C ASP A 192 3.86 14.10 20.30
N GLY A 193 3.48 13.33 19.28
CA GLY A 193 3.36 13.79 17.90
C GLY A 193 4.70 14.08 17.20
N ASN A 194 5.85 13.68 17.77
CA ASN A 194 7.19 13.96 17.24
C ASN A 194 7.85 12.77 16.55
N VAL A 195 7.19 11.62 16.51
CA VAL A 195 7.67 10.47 15.75
C VAL A 195 7.46 10.73 14.25
N LYS A 196 8.51 10.53 13.45
CA LYS A 196 8.41 10.68 11.99
C LYS A 196 7.70 9.49 11.36
N GLY A 197 6.81 9.78 10.42
CA GLY A 197 6.18 8.83 9.53
C GLY A 197 6.51 9.16 8.08
N ALA A 198 6.51 8.15 7.21
CA ALA A 198 6.62 8.34 5.78
C ALA A 198 5.23 8.25 5.14
N TYR A 199 4.86 9.27 4.36
CA TYR A 199 3.55 9.39 3.73
C TYR A 199 3.68 9.39 2.21
N VAL A 200 2.81 8.65 1.54
CA VAL A 200 2.81 8.54 0.08
C VAL A 200 1.39 8.43 -0.45
N THR A 201 1.09 9.05 -1.58
CA THR A 201 -0.23 8.89 -2.22
C THR A 201 -0.34 7.53 -2.88
N GLU A 202 -1.55 7.01 -3.01
CA GLU A 202 -1.83 5.74 -3.66
C GLU A 202 -1.38 5.75 -5.13
N ALA A 203 -1.45 6.90 -5.80
CA ALA A 203 -0.97 7.09 -7.16
C ALA A 203 0.56 7.00 -7.25
N ASP A 204 1.27 7.60 -6.30
CA ASP A 204 2.73 7.55 -6.25
C ASP A 204 3.20 6.12 -5.89
N VAL A 205 2.49 5.41 -5.00
CA VAL A 205 2.76 3.98 -4.74
C VAL A 205 2.71 3.19 -6.05
N GLY A 206 1.70 3.41 -6.89
CA GLY A 206 1.62 2.77 -8.20
C GLY A 206 2.85 3.06 -9.06
N THR A 207 3.28 4.32 -9.11
CA THR A 207 4.46 4.76 -9.88
C THR A 207 5.73 4.08 -9.36
N PHE A 208 6.02 4.17 -8.07
CA PHE A 208 7.21 3.54 -7.47
C PHE A 208 7.20 2.00 -7.57
N THR A 209 6.01 1.37 -7.55
CA THR A 209 5.89 -0.07 -7.78
C THR A 209 6.40 -0.45 -9.16
N ILE A 210 6.06 0.30 -10.19
CA ILE A 210 6.48 0.03 -11.56
C ILE A 210 7.95 0.38 -11.79
N GLU A 211 8.46 1.45 -11.18
CA GLU A 211 9.91 1.73 -11.19
C GLU A 211 10.69 0.56 -10.57
N ALA A 212 10.26 0.08 -9.41
CA ALA A 212 10.88 -1.08 -8.77
C ALA A 212 10.74 -2.37 -9.61
N ALA A 213 9.62 -2.54 -10.33
CA ALA A 213 9.43 -3.69 -11.21
C ALA A 213 10.42 -3.71 -12.38
N ASN A 214 10.82 -2.54 -12.85
CA ASN A 214 11.77 -2.38 -13.95
C ASN A 214 13.24 -2.29 -13.50
N ASP A 215 13.51 -2.17 -12.18
CA ASP A 215 14.86 -2.03 -11.64
C ASP A 215 15.46 -3.39 -11.24
N PRO A 216 16.53 -3.86 -11.90
CA PRO A 216 17.21 -5.09 -11.51
C PRO A 216 17.82 -5.05 -10.10
N ASN A 217 18.16 -3.85 -9.57
CA ASN A 217 18.73 -3.70 -8.24
C ASN A 217 17.70 -3.91 -7.12
N ALA A 218 16.41 -3.84 -7.43
CA ALA A 218 15.31 -4.12 -6.50
C ALA A 218 14.95 -5.62 -6.40
N LEU A 219 15.62 -6.48 -7.19
CA LEU A 219 15.36 -7.92 -7.17
C LEU A 219 15.84 -8.55 -5.85
N ASN A 220 14.96 -9.33 -5.22
CA ASN A 220 15.16 -9.98 -3.92
C ASN A 220 15.50 -9.00 -2.78
N LYS A 221 14.90 -7.80 -2.83
CA LYS A 221 15.06 -6.75 -1.84
C LYS A 221 13.71 -6.17 -1.40
N ALA A 222 13.73 -5.46 -0.28
CA ALA A 222 12.66 -4.56 0.13
C ALA A 222 12.93 -3.15 -0.43
N VAL A 223 11.91 -2.55 -1.05
CA VAL A 223 11.94 -1.17 -1.54
C VAL A 223 11.12 -0.30 -0.60
N HIS A 224 11.77 0.70 0.01
CA HIS A 224 11.14 1.59 0.98
C HIS A 224 10.85 2.94 0.33
N ILE A 225 9.58 3.35 0.36
CA ILE A 225 9.15 4.66 -0.16
C ILE A 225 9.15 5.67 0.98
N ARG A 226 10.29 6.30 1.24
CA ARG A 226 10.44 7.35 2.24
C ARG A 226 10.83 8.67 1.57
N LEU A 227 9.83 9.35 1.05
CA LEU A 227 9.99 10.58 0.28
C LEU A 227 10.41 11.73 1.21
N PRO A 228 11.52 12.45 0.95
CA PRO A 228 12.06 13.44 1.87
C PRO A 228 11.07 14.53 2.29
N ALA A 229 10.27 15.06 1.35
CA ALA A 229 9.26 16.09 1.66
C ALA A 229 8.04 15.54 2.44
N ASN A 230 7.89 14.22 2.51
CA ASN A 230 6.77 13.53 3.15
C ASN A 230 7.19 12.69 4.36
N TYR A 231 8.46 12.79 4.78
CA TYR A 231 8.96 12.16 6.01
C TYR A 231 8.82 13.11 7.19
N LEU A 232 7.62 13.14 7.75
CA LEU A 232 7.13 14.20 8.64
C LEU A 232 6.59 13.63 9.95
N THR A 233 6.62 14.45 11.00
CA THR A 233 5.91 14.20 12.25
C THR A 233 4.44 14.64 12.12
N LEU A 234 3.56 14.11 12.96
CA LEU A 234 2.17 14.59 12.97
C LEU A 234 2.07 16.05 13.38
N ASN A 235 2.93 16.53 14.28
CA ASN A 235 2.99 17.96 14.66
C ASN A 235 3.36 18.86 13.47
N GLU A 236 4.30 18.44 12.61
CA GLU A 236 4.64 19.18 11.39
C GLU A 236 3.44 19.23 10.42
N ILE A 237 2.74 18.11 10.24
CA ILE A 237 1.57 18.03 9.35
C ILE A 237 0.41 18.89 9.90
N VAL A 238 0.16 18.85 11.20
CA VAL A 238 -0.85 19.70 11.85
C VAL A 238 -0.50 21.18 11.66
N SER A 239 0.77 21.55 11.81
CA SER A 239 1.21 22.94 11.60
C SER A 239 1.03 23.40 10.15
N MET A 240 1.25 22.51 9.17
CA MET A 240 0.93 22.78 7.75
C MET A 240 -0.56 23.01 7.57
N TRP A 241 -1.39 22.18 8.19
CA TRP A 241 -2.85 22.31 8.12
C TRP A 241 -3.36 23.60 8.76
N GLU A 242 -2.90 23.93 9.98
CA GLU A 242 -3.21 25.18 10.67
C GLU A 242 -2.89 26.41 9.81
N LYS A 243 -1.72 26.41 9.15
CA LYS A 243 -1.32 27.47 8.23
C LYS A 243 -2.25 27.60 7.04
N LYS A 244 -2.69 26.48 6.45
CA LYS A 244 -3.60 26.46 5.30
C LYS A 244 -4.98 27.00 5.64
N ILE A 245 -5.53 26.65 6.80
CA ILE A 245 -6.86 27.10 7.23
C ILE A 245 -6.86 28.46 7.96
N GLY A 246 -5.68 29.03 8.22
CA GLY A 246 -5.53 30.30 8.94
C GLY A 246 -5.99 30.24 10.39
N LYS A 247 -5.96 29.07 11.02
CA LYS A 247 -6.48 28.86 12.39
C LYS A 247 -5.63 27.84 13.16
N THR A 248 -5.32 28.16 14.42
CA THR A 248 -4.66 27.23 15.34
C THR A 248 -5.67 26.24 15.93
N LEU A 249 -5.31 24.97 15.99
CA LEU A 249 -6.12 23.93 16.61
C LEU A 249 -5.79 23.74 18.09
N GLU A 250 -6.78 23.38 18.88
CA GLU A 250 -6.56 22.82 20.22
C GLU A 250 -5.93 21.43 20.06
N LYS A 251 -4.68 21.24 20.53
CA LYS A 251 -3.94 19.97 20.45
C LYS A 251 -4.07 19.20 21.75
N ILE A 252 -4.64 18.02 21.69
CA ILE A 252 -4.83 17.10 22.83
C ILE A 252 -3.91 15.90 22.59
N TYR A 253 -2.83 15.83 23.37
CA TYR A 253 -1.88 14.72 23.31
C TYR A 253 -2.39 13.57 24.18
N VAL A 254 -2.54 12.38 23.54
CA VAL A 254 -3.09 11.18 24.17
C VAL A 254 -1.95 10.27 24.57
N PRO A 255 -1.73 10.01 25.86
CA PRO A 255 -0.67 9.11 26.34
C PRO A 255 -0.85 7.68 25.79
N GLU A 256 0.27 6.98 25.61
CA GLU A 256 0.26 5.61 25.07
C GLU A 256 -0.68 4.66 25.81
N GLU A 257 -0.70 4.74 27.15
CA GLU A 257 -1.59 3.91 27.99
C GLU A 257 -3.06 4.08 27.63
N GLU A 258 -3.49 5.33 27.37
CA GLU A 258 -4.87 5.62 26.98
C GLU A 258 -5.14 5.16 25.54
N VAL A 259 -4.17 5.27 24.62
CA VAL A 259 -4.29 4.75 23.26
C VAL A 259 -4.46 3.22 23.29
N LEU A 260 -3.66 2.50 24.06
CA LEU A 260 -3.74 1.05 24.20
C LEU A 260 -5.09 0.62 24.81
N LYS A 261 -5.62 1.39 25.76
CA LYS A 261 -6.96 1.15 26.30
C LYS A 261 -8.04 1.36 25.24
N GLN A 262 -7.98 2.44 24.47
CA GLN A 262 -8.93 2.71 23.37
C GLN A 262 -8.89 1.62 22.29
N ILE A 263 -7.71 1.09 21.94
CA ILE A 263 -7.56 -0.04 21.02
C ILE A 263 -8.32 -1.26 21.56
N LYS A 264 -8.16 -1.57 22.85
CA LYS A 264 -8.77 -2.73 23.48
C LYS A 264 -10.30 -2.61 23.62
N GLU A 265 -10.81 -1.41 23.88
CA GLU A 265 -12.23 -1.14 24.09
C GLU A 265 -13.01 -0.91 22.79
N SER A 266 -12.32 -0.61 21.70
CA SER A 266 -12.93 -0.37 20.39
C SER A 266 -13.14 -1.68 19.62
N SER A 267 -14.11 -1.64 18.69
CA SER A 267 -14.33 -2.71 17.71
C SER A 267 -13.75 -2.32 16.35
N PHE A 268 -13.64 -3.29 15.43
CA PHE A 268 -13.29 -3.03 14.03
C PHE A 268 -14.32 -2.10 13.36
N PRO A 269 -13.91 -1.09 12.59
CA PRO A 269 -12.53 -0.83 12.13
C PRO A 269 -11.68 0.05 13.07
N ASN A 270 -12.25 0.65 14.11
CA ASN A 270 -11.58 1.68 14.92
C ASN A 270 -10.38 1.13 15.70
N ASN A 271 -10.47 -0.06 16.29
CA ASN A 271 -9.35 -0.70 16.96
C ASN A 271 -8.16 -0.94 16.02
N TYR A 272 -8.43 -1.33 14.76
CA TYR A 272 -7.40 -1.55 13.76
C TYR A 272 -6.73 -0.23 13.33
N LEU A 273 -7.53 0.83 13.13
CA LEU A 273 -7.02 2.16 12.79
C LEU A 273 -6.15 2.73 13.90
N LEU A 274 -6.63 2.66 15.16
CA LEU A 274 -5.89 3.13 16.33
C LEU A 274 -4.56 2.39 16.48
N ALA A 275 -4.56 1.07 16.26
CA ALA A 275 -3.34 0.25 16.35
C ALA A 275 -2.34 0.57 15.22
N LEU A 276 -2.82 0.87 14.00
CA LEU A 276 -1.95 1.35 12.90
C LEU A 276 -1.34 2.72 13.22
N TYR A 277 -2.13 3.64 13.76
CA TYR A 277 -1.61 4.95 14.16
C TYR A 277 -0.62 4.82 15.32
N HIS A 278 -0.89 3.95 16.29
CA HIS A 278 0.01 3.63 17.37
C HIS A 278 1.37 3.10 16.88
N SER A 279 1.36 2.13 15.97
CA SER A 279 2.55 1.57 15.34
C SER A 279 3.41 2.67 14.69
N GLN A 280 2.80 3.59 13.96
CA GLN A 280 3.51 4.65 13.25
C GLN A 280 3.89 5.84 14.13
N GLN A 281 3.00 6.28 15.04
CA GLN A 281 3.16 7.55 15.78
C GLN A 281 3.84 7.37 17.14
N ILE A 282 3.84 6.16 17.71
CA ILE A 282 4.41 5.86 19.03
C ILE A 282 5.54 4.85 18.93
N ARG A 283 5.31 3.67 18.29
CA ARG A 283 6.28 2.58 18.22
C ARG A 283 7.44 2.83 17.24
N LYS A 284 7.37 3.85 16.41
CA LYS A 284 8.42 4.22 15.44
C LYS A 284 8.67 3.17 14.36
N ASP A 285 7.67 2.36 14.01
CA ASP A 285 7.82 1.27 13.05
C ASP A 285 8.15 1.73 11.62
N ALA A 286 8.11 3.05 11.35
CA ALA A 286 8.60 3.67 10.11
C ALA A 286 10.02 4.25 10.22
N VAL A 287 10.68 4.15 11.39
CA VAL A 287 11.96 4.81 11.70
C VAL A 287 13.05 3.77 11.91
N TYR A 288 13.80 3.45 10.86
CA TYR A 288 14.95 2.53 10.90
C TYR A 288 15.96 2.89 9.81
N GLU A 289 17.17 2.38 9.93
CA GLU A 289 18.18 2.52 8.90
C GLU A 289 17.94 1.57 7.73
N ILE A 290 18.22 2.02 6.53
CA ILE A 290 18.21 1.22 5.30
C ILE A 290 19.51 0.43 5.22
N ASP A 291 19.40 -0.89 5.07
CA ASP A 291 20.53 -1.77 4.81
C ASP A 291 20.68 -1.98 3.29
N PRO A 292 21.68 -1.38 2.62
CA PRO A 292 21.81 -1.48 1.16
C PRO A 292 21.98 -2.92 0.63
N ALA A 293 22.35 -3.86 1.50
CA ALA A 293 22.46 -5.27 1.10
C ALA A 293 21.07 -5.91 0.88
N ARG A 294 20.06 -5.46 1.63
CA ARG A 294 18.71 -6.04 1.67
C ARG A 294 17.62 -5.10 1.18
N ASP A 295 17.91 -3.81 1.17
CA ASP A 295 16.93 -2.75 0.98
C ASP A 295 17.32 -1.83 -0.19
N VAL A 296 16.33 -1.11 -0.69
CA VAL A 296 16.46 0.00 -1.64
C VAL A 296 15.65 1.18 -1.10
N GLU A 297 16.27 2.35 -0.96
CA GLU A 297 15.53 3.59 -0.69
C GLU A 297 15.02 4.18 -2.01
N ALA A 298 13.71 4.22 -2.18
CA ALA A 298 13.09 4.60 -3.45
C ALA A 298 13.40 6.05 -3.87
N SER A 299 13.50 6.98 -2.92
CA SER A 299 13.83 8.38 -3.21
C SER A 299 15.25 8.56 -3.74
N GLU A 300 16.18 7.67 -3.37
CA GLU A 300 17.56 7.68 -3.85
C GLU A 300 17.70 6.91 -5.17
N ALA A 301 17.04 5.76 -5.28
CA ALA A 301 17.08 4.93 -6.48
C ALA A 301 16.36 5.57 -7.67
N TYR A 302 15.26 6.28 -7.41
CA TYR A 302 14.40 6.89 -8.45
C TYR A 302 14.24 8.41 -8.25
N PRO A 303 15.31 9.21 -8.17
CA PRO A 303 15.27 10.64 -7.83
C PRO A 303 14.56 11.49 -8.89
N TYR A 304 14.35 10.96 -10.07
CA TYR A 304 13.63 11.60 -11.18
C TYR A 304 12.10 11.46 -11.07
N VAL A 305 11.60 10.59 -10.19
CA VAL A 305 10.15 10.40 -10.01
C VAL A 305 9.59 11.59 -9.25
N LYS A 306 8.66 12.29 -9.88
CA LYS A 306 7.87 13.33 -9.22
C LYS A 306 6.77 12.69 -8.40
N TYR A 307 6.57 13.21 -7.20
CA TYR A 307 5.55 12.72 -6.27
C TYR A 307 4.76 13.87 -5.65
N SER A 308 3.58 13.59 -5.16
CA SER A 308 2.75 14.56 -4.47
C SER A 308 3.23 14.74 -3.02
N THR A 309 3.41 16.00 -2.61
CA THR A 309 3.76 16.31 -1.22
C THR A 309 2.54 16.26 -0.31
N VAL A 310 2.77 16.07 1.00
CA VAL A 310 1.71 16.19 2.02
C VAL A 310 1.07 17.57 1.97
N ASP A 311 1.87 18.61 1.74
CA ASP A 311 1.36 19.98 1.62
C ASP A 311 0.39 20.12 0.43
N GLU A 312 0.74 19.61 -0.75
CA GLU A 312 -0.14 19.59 -1.91
C GLU A 312 -1.39 18.75 -1.68
N TYR A 313 -1.25 17.58 -1.04
CA TYR A 313 -2.37 16.71 -0.71
C TYR A 313 -3.42 17.42 0.16
N LEU A 314 -2.99 18.19 1.14
CA LEU A 314 -3.90 18.90 2.05
C LEU A 314 -4.68 20.04 1.36
N ASN A 315 -4.24 20.57 0.21
CA ASN A 315 -4.94 21.64 -0.50
C ASN A 315 -6.38 21.29 -0.90
N GLN A 316 -6.70 20.03 -1.10
CA GLN A 316 -8.04 19.58 -1.49
C GLN A 316 -9.10 19.77 -0.38
N PHE A 317 -8.68 20.08 0.84
CA PHE A 317 -9.57 20.22 2.02
C PHE A 317 -9.70 21.67 2.52
N VAL A 318 -8.99 22.61 1.92
CA VAL A 318 -9.01 24.05 2.30
C VAL A 318 -10.33 24.71 1.97
#